data_f899642e58bc717b53ee7adbb3dc7437
#
_entry.id   f899642e58bc717b53ee7adbb3dc7437
#
_cell.length_a   1.000
_cell.length_b   1.000
_cell.length_c   1.000
_cell.angle_alpha   90.00
_cell.angle_beta   90.00
_cell.angle_gamma   90.00
#
_symmetry.space_group_name_H-M   'P 1'
#
loop_
_entity.id
_entity.type
_entity.pdbx_description
1 polymer ?
#
loop_
_entity_poly.entity_id
_entity_poly.type
_entity_poly.pdbx_seq_one_letter_code
_entity_poly.pdbx_strand_id
1 'polypeptide(L)'
;MKVDKERLENTQPLRFTYRTENGQELFYYAFFPSIEPKGCVICIHGGGWTSDSAKRLFPQAAYFAEQGAVGVSIEYRLNSETTDVRNGLHDCVSAVKAIRKMLFERYGKEMPVVSFGDSAGGYYAVCLGNQKMVKRIDENMQIVDYVVDLNGIVDLTGKWSYGLSSKTQEDLQDYSPLFNVSAGDAPTLIMHGDQDKTVELEDAKRYSEALQKKGVSHDLKILAGAAHAFILFDYRHDNIFVGATLAWICDFLKGKQYI
;
A
#
# COMPACT_ATOMS: atom_id res chain seq x y z
N MET A 1 2.80 -20.44 11.35
CA MET A 1 3.99 -20.79 10.55
C MET A 1 5.04 -19.72 10.81
N LYS A 2 6.28 -20.09 11.09
CA LYS A 2 7.35 -19.10 11.35
C LYS A 2 7.83 -18.58 10.00
N VAL A 3 7.73 -17.27 9.75
CA VAL A 3 8.24 -16.65 8.53
C VAL A 3 9.78 -16.61 8.62
N ASP A 4 10.44 -17.17 7.63
CA ASP A 4 11.90 -17.19 7.54
C ASP A 4 12.40 -15.90 6.88
N LYS A 5 12.75 -14.92 7.73
CA LYS A 5 13.22 -13.60 7.29
C LYS A 5 14.45 -13.67 6.40
N GLU A 6 15.47 -14.44 6.80
CA GLU A 6 16.74 -14.52 6.08
C GLU A 6 16.55 -15.06 4.65
N ARG A 7 15.70 -16.07 4.49
CA ARG A 7 15.34 -16.60 3.17
C ARG A 7 14.65 -15.55 2.32
N LEU A 8 13.68 -14.82 2.89
CA LEU A 8 12.94 -13.77 2.17
C LEU A 8 13.86 -12.62 1.71
N GLU A 9 14.80 -12.20 2.58
CA GLU A 9 15.78 -11.15 2.25
C GLU A 9 16.78 -11.59 1.17
N ASN A 10 17.06 -12.87 1.05
CA ASN A 10 17.96 -13.44 0.04
C ASN A 10 17.27 -13.70 -1.31
N THR A 11 15.94 -13.61 -1.38
CA THR A 11 15.19 -13.75 -2.64
C THR A 11 15.43 -12.54 -3.53
N GLN A 12 15.92 -12.77 -4.76
CA GLN A 12 16.26 -11.69 -5.69
C GLN A 12 15.06 -11.34 -6.59
N PRO A 13 14.61 -10.07 -6.62
CA PRO A 13 13.55 -9.63 -7.53
C PRO A 13 14.09 -9.28 -8.91
N LEU A 14 13.20 -9.20 -9.88
CA LEU A 14 13.46 -8.49 -11.14
C LEU A 14 13.07 -7.03 -11.01
N ARG A 15 13.93 -6.13 -11.52
CA ARG A 15 13.69 -4.67 -11.55
C ARG A 15 13.10 -4.25 -12.89
N PHE A 16 12.06 -3.41 -12.85
CA PHE A 16 11.40 -2.82 -14.02
C PHE A 16 11.27 -1.32 -13.86
N THR A 17 11.69 -0.55 -14.85
CA THR A 17 11.44 0.91 -14.89
C THR A 17 10.01 1.13 -15.37
N TYR A 18 9.22 1.91 -14.65
CA TYR A 18 7.84 2.23 -15.05
C TYR A 18 7.67 3.67 -15.53
N ARG A 19 8.58 4.56 -15.18
CA ARG A 19 8.56 5.96 -15.54
C ARG A 19 9.95 6.57 -15.43
N THR A 20 10.22 7.60 -16.23
CA THR A 20 11.35 8.51 -16.04
C THR A 20 10.81 9.94 -15.97
N GLU A 21 11.17 10.65 -14.93
CA GLU A 21 10.70 12.01 -14.67
C GLU A 21 11.90 12.90 -14.34
N ASN A 22 12.12 13.98 -15.11
CA ASN A 22 13.25 14.89 -14.94
C ASN A 22 14.62 14.20 -14.81
N GLY A 23 14.82 13.10 -15.56
CA GLY A 23 16.05 12.29 -15.51
C GLY A 23 16.13 11.29 -14.35
N GLN A 24 15.16 11.28 -13.44
CA GLN A 24 15.04 10.27 -12.40
C GLN A 24 14.24 9.08 -12.91
N GLU A 25 14.84 7.89 -12.89
CA GLU A 25 14.11 6.65 -13.13
C GLU A 25 13.29 6.26 -11.89
N LEU A 26 12.03 5.93 -12.14
CA LEU A 26 11.14 5.30 -11.16
C LEU A 26 10.90 3.86 -11.54
N PHE A 27 11.04 2.96 -10.59
CA PHE A 27 11.03 1.52 -10.84
C PHE A 27 10.28 0.75 -9.76
N TYR A 28 9.95 -0.49 -10.08
CA TYR A 28 9.46 -1.47 -9.13
C TYR A 28 10.28 -2.74 -9.20
N TYR A 29 10.19 -3.52 -8.14
CA TYR A 29 10.81 -4.83 -8.03
C TYR A 29 9.72 -5.89 -7.94
N ALA A 30 9.79 -6.92 -8.78
CA ALA A 30 8.82 -8.00 -8.82
C ALA A 30 9.45 -9.34 -8.41
N PHE A 31 8.79 -10.01 -7.50
CA PHE A 31 9.06 -11.37 -7.04
C PHE A 31 8.01 -12.28 -7.65
N PHE A 32 8.43 -13.26 -8.43
CA PHE A 32 7.52 -14.15 -9.14
C PHE A 32 7.38 -15.48 -8.39
N PRO A 33 6.15 -16.00 -8.25
CA PRO A 33 5.95 -17.32 -7.67
C PRO A 33 6.45 -18.42 -8.60
N SER A 34 6.69 -19.60 -8.03
CA SER A 34 7.07 -20.81 -8.77
C SER A 34 5.89 -21.49 -9.49
N ILE A 35 4.67 -21.05 -9.18
CA ILE A 35 3.42 -21.54 -9.78
C ILE A 35 2.74 -20.39 -10.54
N GLU A 36 1.74 -20.70 -11.35
CA GLU A 36 0.94 -19.69 -12.04
C GLU A 36 0.18 -18.84 -11.01
N PRO A 37 0.38 -17.49 -10.99
CA PRO A 37 -0.25 -16.63 -10.01
C PRO A 37 -1.74 -16.43 -10.27
N LYS A 38 -2.48 -16.22 -9.20
CA LYS A 38 -3.90 -15.84 -9.25
C LYS A 38 -4.12 -14.35 -9.05
N GLY A 39 -3.13 -13.63 -8.53
CA GLY A 39 -3.19 -12.19 -8.29
C GLY A 39 -1.81 -11.59 -8.04
N CYS A 40 -1.80 -10.29 -7.78
CA CYS A 40 -0.60 -9.50 -7.51
C CYS A 40 -0.81 -8.66 -6.24
N VAL A 41 0.21 -8.60 -5.37
CA VAL A 41 0.24 -7.72 -4.21
C VAL A 41 1.33 -6.67 -4.40
N ILE A 42 0.93 -5.40 -4.44
CA ILE A 42 1.84 -4.24 -4.57
C ILE A 42 2.12 -3.68 -3.19
N CYS A 43 3.35 -3.83 -2.72
CA CYS A 43 3.84 -3.33 -1.45
C CYS A 43 4.38 -1.91 -1.60
N ILE A 44 3.90 -0.99 -0.77
CA ILE A 44 4.22 0.44 -0.79
C ILE A 44 4.79 0.82 0.57
N HIS A 45 6.05 1.25 0.59
CA HIS A 45 6.78 1.53 1.83
C HIS A 45 6.32 2.81 2.54
N GLY A 46 6.49 2.84 3.86
CA GLY A 46 6.28 4.00 4.70
C GLY A 46 7.43 5.01 4.64
N GLY A 47 7.75 5.65 5.79
CA GLY A 47 8.85 6.61 5.91
C GLY A 47 8.41 8.08 5.89
N GLY A 48 7.13 8.36 6.21
CA GLY A 48 6.60 9.73 6.31
C GLY A 48 6.72 10.53 5.01
N TRP A 49 6.75 9.87 3.87
CA TRP A 49 6.99 10.43 2.52
C TRP A 49 8.36 11.09 2.31
N THR A 50 9.25 11.08 3.30
CA THR A 50 10.53 11.79 3.26
C THR A 50 11.74 10.87 3.29
N SER A 51 11.52 9.58 3.52
CA SER A 51 12.60 8.59 3.67
C SER A 51 12.14 7.19 3.26
N ASP A 52 13.09 6.24 3.26
CA ASP A 52 12.95 4.84 2.93
C ASP A 52 12.91 4.55 1.41
N SER A 53 12.69 3.30 1.04
CA SER A 53 12.68 2.82 -0.35
C SER A 53 11.92 1.52 -0.50
N ALA A 54 11.66 1.08 -1.73
CA ALA A 54 11.02 -0.20 -2.03
C ALA A 54 11.67 -1.40 -1.32
N LYS A 55 12.98 -1.35 -1.08
CA LYS A 55 13.72 -2.44 -0.41
C LYS A 55 13.19 -2.75 0.98
N ARG A 56 12.55 -1.77 1.63
CA ARG A 56 11.99 -1.92 2.97
C ARG A 56 10.95 -3.05 3.05
N LEU A 57 10.19 -3.26 1.97
CA LEU A 57 9.13 -4.26 1.90
C LEU A 57 9.49 -5.47 1.01
N PHE A 58 10.76 -5.67 0.68
CA PHE A 58 11.20 -6.85 -0.06
C PHE A 58 10.82 -8.16 0.63
N PRO A 59 11.01 -8.32 1.95
CA PRO A 59 10.61 -9.56 2.62
C PRO A 59 9.11 -9.83 2.50
N GLN A 60 8.26 -8.79 2.57
CA GLN A 60 6.81 -8.92 2.43
C GLN A 60 6.42 -9.30 1.00
N ALA A 61 7.01 -8.63 0.00
CA ALA A 61 6.76 -8.96 -1.41
C ALA A 61 7.24 -10.37 -1.77
N ALA A 62 8.42 -10.78 -1.30
CA ALA A 62 8.94 -12.14 -1.46
C ALA A 62 8.02 -13.18 -0.78
N TYR A 63 7.49 -12.88 0.41
CA TYR A 63 6.55 -13.75 1.09
C TYR A 63 5.27 -13.97 0.28
N PHE A 64 4.68 -12.92 -0.30
CA PHE A 64 3.52 -13.07 -1.18
C PHE A 64 3.83 -13.92 -2.40
N ALA A 65 5.05 -13.82 -2.95
CA ALA A 65 5.47 -14.67 -4.06
C ALA A 65 5.57 -16.15 -3.65
N GLU A 66 6.11 -16.45 -2.48
CA GLU A 66 6.11 -17.81 -1.93
C GLU A 66 4.69 -18.36 -1.69
N GLN A 67 3.73 -17.48 -1.45
CA GLN A 67 2.33 -17.84 -1.25
C GLN A 67 1.51 -17.94 -2.55
N GLY A 68 2.13 -17.74 -3.71
CA GLY A 68 1.52 -17.95 -5.03
C GLY A 68 0.97 -16.68 -5.70
N ALA A 69 1.23 -15.48 -5.16
CA ALA A 69 0.92 -14.22 -5.83
C ALA A 69 2.18 -13.64 -6.49
N VAL A 70 2.05 -12.72 -7.44
CA VAL A 70 3.18 -11.85 -7.81
C VAL A 70 3.33 -10.81 -6.70
N GLY A 71 4.47 -10.82 -5.98
CA GLY A 71 4.78 -9.80 -5.00
C GLY A 71 5.57 -8.67 -5.65
N VAL A 72 5.11 -7.44 -5.51
CA VAL A 72 5.78 -6.27 -6.10
C VAL A 72 6.07 -5.26 -5.01
N SER A 73 7.25 -4.63 -5.04
CA SER A 73 7.54 -3.47 -4.19
C SER A 73 7.93 -2.29 -5.07
N ILE A 74 7.29 -1.13 -4.85
CA ILE A 74 7.43 0.04 -5.72
C ILE A 74 8.23 1.16 -5.06
N GLU A 75 9.02 1.87 -5.87
CA GLU A 75 9.54 3.20 -5.53
C GLU A 75 8.52 4.25 -5.92
N TYR A 76 8.53 5.37 -5.20
CA TYR A 76 7.80 6.59 -5.53
C TYR A 76 8.66 7.80 -5.10
N ARG A 77 8.43 8.97 -5.70
CA ARG A 77 9.15 10.19 -5.32
C ARG A 77 8.81 10.60 -3.91
N LEU A 78 9.84 10.78 -3.11
CA LEU A 78 9.73 11.33 -1.77
C LEU A 78 9.48 12.84 -1.82
N ASN A 79 8.88 13.35 -0.76
CA ASN A 79 8.69 14.81 -0.60
C ASN A 79 10.03 15.54 -0.55
N SER A 80 10.08 16.68 -1.20
CA SER A 80 11.23 17.58 -1.28
C SER A 80 10.76 19.03 -1.39
N GLU A 81 11.64 19.94 -1.72
CA GLU A 81 11.25 21.33 -2.03
C GLU A 81 10.30 21.45 -3.24
N THR A 82 10.36 20.50 -4.17
CA THR A 82 9.60 20.53 -5.44
C THR A 82 8.58 19.40 -5.58
N THR A 83 8.53 18.48 -4.65
CA THR A 83 7.63 17.29 -4.67
C THR A 83 6.89 17.12 -3.36
N ASP A 84 5.65 16.67 -3.44
CA ASP A 84 4.81 16.33 -2.29
C ASP A 84 4.00 15.05 -2.54
N VAL A 85 3.07 14.70 -1.68
CA VAL A 85 2.29 13.46 -1.79
C VAL A 85 1.52 13.31 -3.10
N ARG A 86 1.23 14.41 -3.83
CA ARG A 86 0.60 14.37 -5.16
C ARG A 86 1.50 13.71 -6.19
N ASN A 87 2.80 14.04 -6.13
CA ASN A 87 3.80 13.43 -6.99
C ASN A 87 3.96 11.94 -6.70
N GLY A 88 4.04 11.55 -5.43
CA GLY A 88 4.09 10.15 -5.02
C GLY A 88 2.83 9.38 -5.42
N LEU A 89 1.63 9.98 -5.29
CA LEU A 89 0.39 9.36 -5.74
C LEU A 89 0.37 9.15 -7.26
N HIS A 90 0.83 10.15 -8.02
CA HIS A 90 0.97 10.04 -9.47
C HIS A 90 1.91 8.89 -9.86
N ASP A 91 3.01 8.72 -9.12
CA ASP A 91 3.97 7.66 -9.34
C ASP A 91 3.36 6.29 -9.02
N CYS A 92 2.65 6.17 -7.90
CA CYS A 92 1.95 4.94 -7.53
C CYS A 92 0.89 4.52 -8.56
N VAL A 93 0.08 5.46 -9.08
CA VAL A 93 -0.89 5.20 -10.15
C VAL A 93 -0.19 4.73 -11.43
N SER A 94 0.93 5.39 -11.81
CA SER A 94 1.73 5.00 -12.98
C SER A 94 2.35 3.60 -12.81
N ALA A 95 2.81 3.28 -11.60
CA ALA A 95 3.34 1.96 -11.28
C ALA A 95 2.27 0.87 -11.42
N VAL A 96 1.06 1.07 -10.87
CA VAL A 96 -0.05 0.11 -11.01
C VAL A 96 -0.38 -0.14 -12.48
N LYS A 97 -0.43 0.92 -13.30
CA LYS A 97 -0.67 0.80 -14.74
C LYS A 97 0.39 -0.05 -15.45
N ALA A 98 1.66 0.19 -15.14
CA ALA A 98 2.78 -0.57 -15.70
C ALA A 98 2.79 -2.02 -15.20
N ILE A 99 2.47 -2.25 -13.93
CA ILE A 99 2.38 -3.59 -13.33
C ILE A 99 1.25 -4.39 -13.98
N ARG A 100 0.04 -3.83 -14.12
CA ARG A 100 -1.07 -4.50 -14.83
C ARG A 100 -0.67 -4.89 -16.26
N LYS A 101 0.01 -3.99 -16.99
CA LYS A 101 0.53 -4.27 -18.34
C LYS A 101 1.53 -5.43 -18.30
N MET A 102 2.52 -5.41 -17.42
CA MET A 102 3.52 -6.48 -17.26
C MET A 102 2.86 -7.83 -16.95
N LEU A 103 1.87 -7.84 -16.07
CA LEU A 103 1.13 -9.05 -15.72
C LEU A 103 0.39 -9.62 -16.93
N PHE A 104 -0.31 -8.76 -17.69
CA PHE A 104 -1.01 -9.18 -18.89
C PHE A 104 -0.04 -9.71 -19.99
N GLU A 105 1.08 -9.00 -20.22
CA GLU A 105 2.09 -9.43 -21.20
C GLU A 105 2.74 -10.78 -20.81
N ARG A 106 2.92 -11.03 -19.51
CA ARG A 106 3.56 -12.24 -19.02
C ARG A 106 2.64 -13.45 -18.94
N TYR A 107 1.37 -13.26 -18.57
CA TYR A 107 0.44 -14.35 -18.27
C TYR A 107 -0.75 -14.43 -19.21
N GLY A 108 -0.92 -13.48 -20.14
CA GLY A 108 -1.99 -13.46 -21.15
C GLY A 108 -3.40 -13.25 -20.58
N LYS A 109 -3.51 -12.83 -19.32
CA LYS A 109 -4.79 -12.60 -18.64
C LYS A 109 -4.71 -11.44 -17.65
N GLU A 110 -5.84 -10.81 -17.40
CA GLU A 110 -6.00 -9.91 -16.26
C GLU A 110 -6.09 -10.72 -14.97
N MET A 111 -5.59 -10.16 -13.89
CA MET A 111 -5.67 -10.75 -12.57
C MET A 111 -5.87 -9.66 -11.51
N PRO A 112 -6.44 -10.00 -10.34
CA PRO A 112 -6.61 -9.05 -9.26
C PRO A 112 -5.30 -8.42 -8.81
N VAL A 113 -5.35 -7.12 -8.51
CA VAL A 113 -4.23 -6.34 -7.97
C VAL A 113 -4.63 -5.79 -6.61
N VAL A 114 -3.86 -6.14 -5.60
CA VAL A 114 -4.02 -5.70 -4.22
C VAL A 114 -2.97 -4.65 -3.91
N SER A 115 -3.35 -3.50 -3.36
CA SER A 115 -2.40 -2.57 -2.75
C SER A 115 -2.21 -2.91 -1.28
N PHE A 116 -0.97 -2.90 -0.83
CA PHE A 116 -0.54 -3.20 0.53
C PHE A 116 0.46 -2.13 0.95
N GLY A 117 0.23 -1.44 2.05
CA GLY A 117 1.15 -0.40 2.48
C GLY A 117 1.08 -0.11 3.98
N ASP A 118 2.21 0.36 4.52
CA ASP A 118 2.32 0.75 5.92
C ASP A 118 2.55 2.26 6.07
N SER A 119 1.94 2.89 7.07
CA SER A 119 2.17 4.30 7.39
C SER A 119 1.91 5.23 6.17
N ALA A 120 2.90 5.99 5.73
CA ALA A 120 2.84 6.80 4.50
C ALA A 120 2.57 5.94 3.24
N GLY A 121 3.03 4.68 3.20
CA GLY A 121 2.69 3.72 2.16
C GLY A 121 1.24 3.24 2.27
N GLY A 122 0.71 3.14 3.48
CA GLY A 122 -0.72 2.89 3.74
C GLY A 122 -1.60 3.99 3.16
N TYR A 123 -1.19 5.25 3.27
CA TYR A 123 -1.85 6.37 2.58
C TYR A 123 -1.97 6.10 1.07
N TYR A 124 -0.87 5.77 0.40
CA TYR A 124 -0.93 5.49 -1.05
C TYR A 124 -1.73 4.23 -1.36
N ALA A 125 -1.63 3.18 -0.53
CA ALA A 125 -2.42 1.97 -0.74
C ALA A 125 -3.92 2.26 -0.72
N VAL A 126 -4.38 3.08 0.24
CA VAL A 126 -5.76 3.55 0.33
C VAL A 126 -6.14 4.44 -0.85
N CYS A 127 -5.26 5.39 -1.23
CA CYS A 127 -5.51 6.26 -2.39
C CYS A 127 -5.71 5.46 -3.68
N LEU A 128 -4.95 4.37 -3.91
CA LEU A 128 -5.08 3.50 -5.08
C LEU A 128 -6.41 2.73 -5.13
N GLY A 129 -7.03 2.49 -3.98
CA GLY A 129 -8.37 1.92 -3.88
C GLY A 129 -9.49 2.94 -3.90
N ASN A 130 -9.17 4.24 -3.85
CA ASN A 130 -10.16 5.31 -3.83
C ASN A 130 -10.41 5.86 -5.24
N GLN A 131 -11.65 5.73 -5.70
CA GLN A 131 -12.02 6.09 -7.06
C GLN A 131 -11.79 7.57 -7.38
N LYS A 132 -12.09 8.47 -6.44
CA LYS A 132 -11.90 9.91 -6.66
C LYS A 132 -10.42 10.27 -6.70
N MET A 133 -9.61 9.68 -5.83
CA MET A 133 -8.17 9.95 -5.76
C MET A 133 -7.46 9.50 -7.04
N VAL A 134 -7.76 8.29 -7.51
CA VAL A 134 -7.17 7.76 -8.75
C VAL A 134 -7.60 8.58 -9.96
N LYS A 135 -8.88 8.95 -10.08
CA LYS A 135 -9.40 9.76 -11.20
C LYS A 135 -8.84 11.18 -11.25
N ARG A 136 -8.37 11.75 -10.15
CA ARG A 136 -7.65 13.03 -10.15
C ARG A 136 -6.32 12.94 -10.90
N ILE A 137 -5.72 11.74 -10.95
CA ILE A 137 -4.43 11.49 -11.59
C ILE A 137 -4.61 11.00 -13.03
N ASP A 138 -5.48 10.02 -13.24
CA ASP A 138 -5.81 9.46 -14.55
C ASP A 138 -7.30 9.06 -14.56
N GLU A 139 -8.10 9.81 -15.32
CA GLU A 139 -9.57 9.63 -15.39
C GLU A 139 -9.97 8.22 -15.87
N ASN A 140 -9.13 7.59 -16.69
CA ASN A 140 -9.38 6.27 -17.27
C ASN A 140 -8.74 5.13 -16.48
N MET A 141 -8.03 5.44 -15.39
CA MET A 141 -7.35 4.41 -14.61
C MET A 141 -8.35 3.62 -13.75
N GLN A 142 -8.22 2.30 -13.80
CA GLN A 142 -8.92 1.39 -12.90
C GLN A 142 -8.22 1.38 -11.53
N ILE A 143 -8.98 1.54 -10.45
CA ILE A 143 -8.50 1.36 -9.08
C ILE A 143 -7.99 -0.08 -8.85
N VAL A 144 -7.27 -0.31 -7.78
CA VAL A 144 -6.91 -1.68 -7.33
C VAL A 144 -8.15 -2.46 -6.91
N ASP A 145 -8.06 -3.78 -6.92
CA ASP A 145 -9.20 -4.66 -6.65
C ASP A 145 -9.43 -4.87 -5.15
N TYR A 146 -8.39 -4.64 -4.33
CA TYR A 146 -8.45 -4.72 -2.87
C TYR A 146 -7.36 -3.86 -2.22
N VAL A 147 -7.63 -3.35 -1.03
CA VAL A 147 -6.67 -2.54 -0.22
C VAL A 147 -6.35 -3.26 1.07
N VAL A 148 -5.07 -3.34 1.41
CA VAL A 148 -4.57 -3.69 2.74
C VAL A 148 -3.85 -2.47 3.31
N ASP A 149 -4.51 -1.80 4.22
CA ASP A 149 -4.02 -0.62 4.92
C ASP A 149 -3.45 -1.00 6.29
N LEU A 150 -2.17 -0.75 6.50
CA LEU A 150 -1.47 -1.03 7.75
C LEU A 150 -1.06 0.27 8.41
N ASN A 151 -1.76 0.65 9.49
CA ASN A 151 -1.53 1.90 10.22
C ASN A 151 -1.32 3.12 9.29
N GLY A 152 -2.10 3.18 8.20
CA GLY A 152 -1.98 4.21 7.18
C GLY A 152 -2.50 5.57 7.62
N ILE A 153 -1.97 6.61 6.97
CA ILE A 153 -2.42 7.98 7.15
C ILE A 153 -3.63 8.21 6.24
N VAL A 154 -4.75 8.66 6.79
CA VAL A 154 -5.99 8.87 6.01
C VAL A 154 -6.49 10.32 6.04
N ASP A 155 -5.89 11.17 6.89
CA ASP A 155 -6.29 12.57 7.10
C ASP A 155 -5.06 13.48 7.09
N LEU A 156 -4.97 14.38 6.11
CA LEU A 156 -3.89 15.36 5.98
C LEU A 156 -4.24 16.71 6.64
N THR A 157 -5.44 16.89 7.20
CA THR A 157 -5.87 18.19 7.75
C THR A 157 -5.24 18.54 9.10
N GLY A 158 -4.60 17.56 9.75
CA GLY A 158 -3.95 17.69 11.04
C GLY A 158 -2.42 17.69 10.96
N LYS A 159 -1.81 16.90 11.82
CA LYS A 159 -0.34 16.77 11.95
C LYS A 159 0.37 16.29 10.69
N TRP A 160 -0.36 15.63 9.79
CA TRP A 160 0.15 15.12 8.53
C TRP A 160 0.08 16.11 7.37
N SER A 161 -0.36 17.35 7.63
CA SER A 161 -0.46 18.40 6.61
C SER A 161 0.86 18.71 5.89
N TYR A 162 2.00 18.37 6.48
CA TYR A 162 3.31 18.52 5.84
C TYR A 162 3.48 17.59 4.60
N GLY A 163 2.61 16.61 4.44
CA GLY A 163 2.57 15.77 3.22
C GLY A 163 2.29 16.59 1.95
N LEU A 164 1.58 17.71 2.08
CA LEU A 164 1.30 18.64 0.98
C LEU A 164 2.11 19.93 1.09
N SER A 165 2.56 20.48 -0.04
CA SER A 165 3.16 21.81 -0.12
C SER A 165 2.11 22.91 0.08
N SER A 166 0.93 22.76 -0.50
CA SER A 166 -0.23 23.60 -0.22
C SER A 166 -0.81 23.31 1.16
N LYS A 167 -1.21 24.37 1.87
CA LYS A 167 -1.80 24.28 3.21
C LYS A 167 -3.25 24.79 3.24
N THR A 168 -3.90 24.95 2.08
CA THR A 168 -5.32 25.29 2.06
C THR A 168 -6.15 24.13 2.61
N GLN A 169 -7.22 24.44 3.33
CA GLN A 169 -8.10 23.41 3.87
C GLN A 169 -8.72 22.53 2.77
N GLU A 170 -9.00 23.15 1.62
CA GLU A 170 -9.52 22.45 0.44
C GLU A 170 -8.53 21.42 -0.09
N ASP A 171 -7.27 21.80 -0.34
CA ASP A 171 -6.24 20.87 -0.81
C ASP A 171 -5.98 19.74 0.19
N LEU A 172 -5.92 20.07 1.50
CA LEU A 172 -5.71 19.06 2.53
C LEU A 172 -6.85 18.04 2.56
N GLN A 173 -8.12 18.48 2.43
CA GLN A 173 -9.27 17.58 2.35
C GLN A 173 -9.28 16.80 1.02
N ASP A 174 -9.00 17.46 -0.09
CA ASP A 174 -8.98 16.86 -1.42
C ASP A 174 -7.97 15.71 -1.56
N TYR A 175 -6.86 15.78 -0.85
CA TYR A 175 -5.85 14.73 -0.82
C TYR A 175 -5.88 13.86 0.44
N SER A 176 -6.91 13.97 1.28
CA SER A 176 -7.15 13.05 2.39
C SER A 176 -8.14 11.95 1.99
N PRO A 177 -7.76 10.67 1.97
CA PRO A 177 -8.68 9.57 1.67
C PRO A 177 -9.96 9.62 2.49
N LEU A 178 -9.87 9.96 3.76
CA LEU A 178 -11.01 10.04 4.69
C LEU A 178 -12.18 10.89 4.15
N PHE A 179 -11.89 12.01 3.48
CA PHE A 179 -12.94 12.92 2.96
C PHE A 179 -13.39 12.56 1.54
N ASN A 180 -12.71 11.63 0.89
CA ASN A 180 -12.95 11.27 -0.50
C ASN A 180 -13.64 9.91 -0.70
N VAL A 181 -14.03 9.23 0.38
CA VAL A 181 -14.70 7.92 0.31
C VAL A 181 -15.95 7.99 -0.56
N SER A 182 -16.09 7.02 -1.47
CA SER A 182 -17.22 6.85 -2.37
C SER A 182 -17.65 5.38 -2.44
N ALA A 183 -18.91 5.13 -2.85
CA ALA A 183 -19.45 3.77 -2.94
C ALA A 183 -18.74 2.88 -3.99
N GLY A 184 -17.94 3.49 -4.88
CA GLY A 184 -17.16 2.76 -5.89
C GLY A 184 -15.72 2.45 -5.46
N ASP A 185 -15.36 2.71 -4.20
CA ASP A 185 -14.02 2.42 -3.69
C ASP A 185 -13.80 0.91 -3.49
N ALA A 186 -12.55 0.49 -3.58
CA ALA A 186 -12.16 -0.91 -3.42
C ALA A 186 -12.46 -1.42 -1.99
N PRO A 187 -12.83 -2.69 -1.84
CA PRO A 187 -12.90 -3.32 -0.53
C PRO A 187 -11.58 -3.19 0.22
N THR A 188 -11.64 -2.92 1.52
CA THR A 188 -10.47 -2.53 2.31
C THR A 188 -10.35 -3.34 3.60
N LEU A 189 -9.15 -3.89 3.85
CA LEU A 189 -8.74 -4.37 5.15
C LEU A 189 -7.90 -3.29 5.83
N ILE A 190 -8.34 -2.83 6.98
CA ILE A 190 -7.60 -1.88 7.82
C ILE A 190 -7.04 -2.65 9.02
N MET A 191 -5.73 -2.56 9.24
CA MET A 191 -5.07 -3.15 10.40
C MET A 191 -4.30 -2.08 11.16
N HIS A 192 -4.52 -1.95 12.47
CA HIS A 192 -3.92 -0.90 13.28
C HIS A 192 -3.56 -1.41 14.67
N GLY A 193 -2.40 -1.00 15.17
CA GLY A 193 -1.98 -1.34 16.53
C GLY A 193 -2.62 -0.41 17.57
N ASP A 194 -3.06 -0.95 18.72
CA ASP A 194 -3.62 -0.14 19.79
C ASP A 194 -2.56 0.64 20.61
N GLN A 195 -1.28 0.33 20.40
CA GLN A 195 -0.14 1.06 20.98
C GLN A 195 0.55 1.99 19.98
N ASP A 196 -0.08 2.27 18.83
CA ASP A 196 0.46 3.19 17.84
C ASP A 196 0.40 4.64 18.36
N LYS A 197 1.60 5.25 18.51
CA LYS A 197 1.78 6.65 18.93
C LYS A 197 2.19 7.57 17.78
N THR A 198 2.29 7.02 16.58
CA THR A 198 2.70 7.74 15.38
C THR A 198 1.47 8.12 14.54
N VAL A 199 0.66 7.15 14.14
CA VAL A 199 -0.65 7.36 13.52
C VAL A 199 -1.70 6.93 14.52
N GLU A 200 -2.65 7.80 14.81
CA GLU A 200 -3.64 7.52 15.85
C GLU A 200 -4.66 6.47 15.39
N LEU A 201 -4.93 5.48 16.25
CA LEU A 201 -5.95 4.47 15.98
C LEU A 201 -7.32 5.08 15.65
N GLU A 202 -7.58 6.27 16.17
CA GLU A 202 -8.83 6.99 15.90
C GLU A 202 -9.01 7.36 14.43
N ASP A 203 -7.93 7.64 13.70
CA ASP A 203 -7.99 7.90 12.26
C ASP A 203 -8.44 6.65 11.48
N ALA A 204 -7.95 5.47 11.86
CA ALA A 204 -8.40 4.20 11.29
C ALA A 204 -9.89 3.93 11.56
N LYS A 205 -10.38 4.24 12.76
CA LYS A 205 -11.81 4.11 13.10
C LYS A 205 -12.67 5.08 12.30
N ARG A 206 -12.28 6.36 12.22
CA ARG A 206 -12.97 7.37 11.40
C ARG A 206 -13.04 6.96 9.93
N TYR A 207 -11.97 6.37 9.40
CA TYR A 207 -11.93 5.89 8.03
C TYR A 207 -12.86 4.66 7.84
N SER A 208 -12.83 3.70 8.77
CA SER A 208 -13.76 2.57 8.79
C SER A 208 -15.23 3.03 8.79
N GLU A 209 -15.58 4.02 9.63
CA GLU A 209 -16.92 4.60 9.65
C GLU A 209 -17.30 5.29 8.32
N ALA A 210 -16.34 5.97 7.68
CA ALA A 210 -16.58 6.61 6.39
C ALA A 210 -16.86 5.57 5.29
N LEU A 211 -16.12 4.46 5.26
CA LEU A 211 -16.37 3.32 4.37
C LEU A 211 -17.74 2.72 4.63
N GLN A 212 -18.10 2.49 5.90
CA GLN A 212 -19.42 1.96 6.28
C GLN A 212 -20.56 2.87 5.81
N LYS A 213 -20.45 4.19 6.02
CA LYS A 213 -21.45 5.18 5.57
C LYS A 213 -21.66 5.18 4.06
N LYS A 214 -20.66 4.76 3.28
CA LYS A 214 -20.73 4.68 1.81
C LYS A 214 -21.03 3.27 1.30
N GLY A 215 -21.21 2.29 2.20
CA GLY A 215 -21.51 0.91 1.83
C GLY A 215 -20.31 0.17 1.21
N VAL A 216 -19.08 0.65 1.42
CA VAL A 216 -17.88 -0.02 0.96
C VAL A 216 -17.57 -1.19 1.89
N SER A 217 -17.34 -2.37 1.32
CA SER A 217 -16.94 -3.57 2.08
C SER A 217 -15.60 -3.34 2.75
N HIS A 218 -15.52 -3.53 4.05
CA HIS A 218 -14.26 -3.35 4.79
C HIS A 218 -14.23 -4.19 6.07
N ASP A 219 -13.01 -4.43 6.54
CA ASP A 219 -12.72 -5.04 7.84
C ASP A 219 -11.75 -4.14 8.60
N LEU A 220 -12.02 -3.87 9.89
CA LEU A 220 -11.08 -3.21 10.80
C LEU A 220 -10.56 -4.22 11.81
N LYS A 221 -9.23 -4.42 11.84
CA LYS A 221 -8.53 -5.30 12.78
C LYS A 221 -7.62 -4.47 13.68
N ILE A 222 -7.96 -4.42 14.96
CA ILE A 222 -7.12 -3.79 15.98
C ILE A 222 -6.21 -4.86 16.58
N LEU A 223 -4.90 -4.62 16.51
CA LEU A 223 -3.87 -5.53 17.01
C LEU A 223 -3.45 -5.12 18.41
N ALA A 224 -3.85 -5.91 19.40
CA ALA A 224 -3.55 -5.64 20.80
C ALA A 224 -2.03 -5.70 21.07
N GLY A 225 -1.49 -4.64 21.66
CA GLY A 225 -0.07 -4.50 21.97
C GLY A 225 0.82 -4.09 20.80
N ALA A 226 0.31 -4.01 19.57
CA ALA A 226 1.10 -3.62 18.43
C ALA A 226 1.33 -2.09 18.40
N ALA A 227 2.58 -1.71 18.16
CA ALA A 227 2.99 -0.33 17.93
C ALA A 227 2.97 0.00 16.41
N HIS A 228 3.34 1.25 16.06
CA HIS A 228 3.48 1.67 14.68
C HIS A 228 4.46 0.80 13.87
N ALA A 229 4.15 0.57 12.62
CA ALA A 229 4.97 -0.22 11.68
C ALA A 229 5.20 -1.68 12.12
N PHE A 230 4.20 -2.30 12.74
CA PHE A 230 4.22 -3.68 13.25
C PHE A 230 4.49 -4.74 12.15
N ILE A 231 4.39 -4.38 10.88
CA ILE A 231 4.62 -5.26 9.74
C ILE A 231 6.09 -5.30 9.30
N LEU A 232 6.94 -4.40 9.82
CA LEU A 232 8.33 -4.29 9.41
C LEU A 232 9.22 -5.17 10.27
N PHE A 233 10.05 -6.01 9.63
CA PHE A 233 11.08 -6.77 10.33
C PHE A 233 12.13 -5.83 10.95
N ASP A 234 12.57 -6.18 12.17
CA ASP A 234 13.60 -5.47 12.95
C ASP A 234 13.25 -3.99 13.26
N TYR A 235 12.05 -3.56 12.98
CA TYR A 235 11.60 -2.25 13.43
C TYR A 235 11.33 -2.32 14.94
N ARG A 236 12.05 -1.51 15.72
CA ARG A 236 12.00 -1.51 17.19
C ARG A 236 12.26 -2.87 17.85
N HIS A 237 12.98 -3.76 17.17
CA HIS A 237 13.32 -5.12 17.66
C HIS A 237 12.12 -6.01 18.02
N ASP A 238 10.93 -5.70 17.52
CA ASP A 238 9.71 -6.45 17.80
C ASP A 238 9.16 -7.09 16.52
N ASN A 239 9.56 -8.36 16.28
CA ASN A 239 9.10 -9.14 15.14
C ASN A 239 7.88 -10.02 15.45
N ILE A 240 7.29 -9.89 16.63
CA ILE A 240 6.22 -10.78 17.12
C ILE A 240 5.02 -10.74 16.15
N PHE A 241 4.67 -9.57 15.67
CA PHE A 241 3.50 -9.36 14.83
C PHE A 241 3.71 -9.70 13.35
N VAL A 242 4.94 -9.55 12.82
CA VAL A 242 5.18 -9.58 11.36
C VAL A 242 4.73 -10.89 10.73
N GLY A 243 5.23 -12.01 11.22
CA GLY A 243 4.95 -13.32 10.63
C GLY A 243 3.48 -13.73 10.77
N ALA A 244 2.87 -13.50 11.93
CA ALA A 244 1.47 -13.81 12.17
C ALA A 244 0.54 -12.95 11.30
N THR A 245 0.85 -11.65 11.19
CA THR A 245 0.09 -10.69 10.37
C THR A 245 0.17 -11.04 8.89
N LEU A 246 1.37 -11.33 8.36
CA LEU A 246 1.54 -11.73 6.97
C LEU A 246 0.78 -13.01 6.64
N ALA A 247 0.89 -14.03 7.50
CA ALA A 247 0.16 -15.29 7.31
C ALA A 247 -1.36 -15.04 7.30
N TRP A 248 -1.84 -14.26 8.26
CA TRP A 248 -3.27 -13.94 8.35
C TRP A 248 -3.77 -13.15 7.13
N ILE A 249 -3.03 -12.13 6.68
CA ILE A 249 -3.37 -11.36 5.47
C ILE A 249 -3.41 -12.28 4.25
N CYS A 250 -2.43 -13.17 4.10
CA CYS A 250 -2.40 -14.13 2.98
C CYS A 250 -3.61 -15.05 2.97
N ASP A 251 -3.93 -15.67 4.12
CA ASP A 251 -5.09 -16.54 4.23
C ASP A 251 -6.39 -15.80 3.95
N PHE A 252 -6.50 -14.55 4.44
CA PHE A 252 -7.63 -13.67 4.16
C PHE A 252 -7.77 -13.38 2.65
N LEU A 253 -6.70 -12.97 1.97
CA LEU A 253 -6.71 -12.67 0.54
C LEU A 253 -7.00 -13.91 -0.31
N LYS A 254 -6.48 -15.10 0.08
CA LYS A 254 -6.80 -16.38 -0.56
C LYS A 254 -8.29 -16.72 -0.39
N GLY A 255 -8.84 -16.52 0.81
CA GLY A 255 -10.27 -16.74 1.09
C GLY A 255 -11.19 -15.84 0.27
N LYS A 256 -10.70 -14.66 -0.12
CA LYS A 256 -11.39 -13.70 -0.99
C LYS A 256 -11.05 -13.88 -2.49
N GLN A 257 -10.18 -14.83 -2.84
CA GLN A 257 -9.73 -15.13 -4.21
C GLN A 257 -8.94 -13.99 -4.89
N TYR A 258 -8.26 -13.14 -4.11
CA TYR A 258 -7.40 -12.09 -4.64
C TYR A 258 -5.97 -12.56 -4.93
N ILE A 259 -5.55 -13.68 -4.33
CA ILE A 259 -4.24 -14.32 -4.55
C ILE A 259 -4.36 -15.84 -4.52
#